data_b35a2721f664cec07622e47372ff1097
#
_entry.id   b35a2721f664cec07622e47372ff1097
#
_cell.length_a   1.000
_cell.length_b   1.000
_cell.length_c   1.000
_cell.angle_alpha   90.00
_cell.angle_beta   90.00
_cell.angle_gamma   90.00
#
_symmetry.space_group_name_H-M   'P 1'
#
loop_
_entity.id
_entity.type
_entity.pdbx_description
1 polymer ?
#
loop_
_entity_poly.entity_id
_entity_poly.type
_entity_poly.pdbx_seq_one_letter_code
_entity_poly.pdbx_strand_id
1 'polypeptide(L)'
;MAELMSFFPSGIKLLDLLFDYNRLPVRISDDKRQIKYSSFDIEPFWHTDFQDDVYHPLFRSSDSQPVLCSANSLELMACFPFRYGGNTYYLVVGPALLARPYSAESFRSLRFFPPLRAEDLEKIISILPVVGIGQFAGFVRLLYTAFLEKEITVRELIERSTELSTPNNISRALSDSVFEQRENVTNHTSYAQELLLLNTIKAGDLEGLEYLSGSVFLQDNFHLSDNPLRQSVYQFISSLTMITRFAVEGGLDEELAFNMCEVYIQKVDRCKTSLEVTSLLYAAAADFTTRVRNARNKNGYSGHIVRCMDYIFRHLHDVITLEDLSGETGLSPAYLSVLFKKETDLPLADFIQVQRM
;
A
#
# COMPACT_ATOMS: atom_id res chain seq x y z
N MET A 1 -9.93 23.84 -30.95
CA MET A 1 -10.60 24.28 -29.70
C MET A 1 -11.96 24.97 -29.97
N ALA A 2 -12.05 25.97 -30.82
CA ALA A 2 -13.31 26.67 -31.10
C ALA A 2 -14.46 25.79 -31.64
N GLU A 3 -14.18 24.79 -32.48
CA GLU A 3 -15.19 23.88 -33.01
C GLU A 3 -15.81 22.96 -31.95
N LEU A 4 -15.00 22.35 -31.08
CA LEU A 4 -15.51 21.47 -30.01
C LEU A 4 -16.26 22.28 -28.93
N MET A 5 -15.78 23.46 -28.59
CA MET A 5 -16.46 24.38 -27.67
C MET A 5 -17.82 24.84 -28.18
N SER A 6 -17.99 24.97 -29.49
CA SER A 6 -19.28 25.34 -30.07
C SER A 6 -20.28 24.16 -30.11
N PHE A 7 -19.81 22.93 -30.19
CA PHE A 7 -20.64 21.73 -30.38
C PHE A 7 -20.87 20.91 -29.11
N PHE A 8 -19.95 20.97 -28.08
CA PHE A 8 -20.06 20.17 -26.85
C PHE A 8 -19.77 21.00 -25.57
N PRO A 9 -20.42 22.18 -25.39
CA PRO A 9 -20.05 23.11 -24.31
C PRO A 9 -20.31 22.56 -22.92
N SER A 10 -21.37 21.75 -22.74
CA SER A 10 -21.70 21.17 -21.43
C SER A 10 -20.70 20.09 -20.99
N GLY A 11 -20.21 19.28 -21.93
CA GLY A 11 -19.19 18.26 -21.64
C GLY A 11 -17.83 18.86 -21.30
N ILE A 12 -17.41 19.88 -22.03
CA ILE A 12 -16.17 20.60 -21.75
C ILE A 12 -16.24 21.27 -20.38
N LYS A 13 -17.33 21.97 -20.07
CA LYS A 13 -17.53 22.57 -18.75
C LYS A 13 -17.52 21.55 -17.62
N LEU A 14 -18.06 20.37 -17.86
CA LEU A 14 -17.97 19.27 -16.89
C LEU A 14 -16.52 18.83 -16.67
N LEU A 15 -15.72 18.70 -17.73
CA LEU A 15 -14.31 18.32 -17.65
C LEU A 15 -13.49 19.37 -16.90
N ASP A 16 -13.73 20.66 -17.14
CA ASP A 16 -13.08 21.76 -16.42
C ASP A 16 -13.41 21.72 -14.92
N LEU A 17 -14.68 21.55 -14.56
CA LEU A 17 -15.10 21.44 -13.16
C LEU A 17 -14.52 20.22 -12.46
N LEU A 18 -14.45 19.08 -13.14
CA LEU A 18 -13.86 17.86 -12.59
C LEU A 18 -12.35 18.00 -12.41
N PHE A 19 -11.67 18.69 -13.34
CA PHE A 19 -10.25 18.99 -13.20
C PHE A 19 -10.00 19.95 -12.03
N ASP A 20 -10.81 20.97 -11.85
CA ASP A 20 -10.69 21.87 -10.70
C ASP A 20 -10.85 21.17 -9.37
N TYR A 21 -11.67 20.11 -9.33
CA TYR A 21 -11.92 19.33 -8.13
C TYR A 21 -10.81 18.34 -7.79
N ASN A 22 -10.34 17.54 -8.77
CA ASN A 22 -9.45 16.40 -8.51
C ASN A 22 -8.07 16.48 -9.16
N ARG A 23 -7.84 17.50 -10.00
CA ARG A 23 -6.59 17.74 -10.73
C ARG A 23 -6.16 16.60 -11.67
N LEU A 24 -7.07 15.68 -12.01
CA LEU A 24 -6.81 14.63 -12.99
C LEU A 24 -6.87 15.21 -14.40
N PRO A 25 -5.77 15.19 -15.16
CA PRO A 25 -5.76 15.69 -16.52
C PRO A 25 -6.70 14.88 -17.42
N VAL A 26 -7.49 15.59 -18.22
CA VAL A 26 -8.36 14.98 -19.24
C VAL A 26 -8.13 15.67 -20.57
N ARG A 27 -8.03 14.88 -21.63
CA ARG A 27 -7.88 15.35 -23.00
C ARG A 27 -8.88 14.70 -23.93
N ILE A 28 -9.24 15.42 -24.98
CA ILE A 28 -10.00 14.89 -26.10
C ILE A 28 -9.14 15.03 -27.35
N SER A 29 -8.93 13.94 -28.09
CA SER A 29 -8.28 13.92 -29.38
C SER A 29 -9.21 13.38 -30.46
N ASP A 30 -8.96 13.75 -31.73
CA ASP A 30 -9.64 13.16 -32.86
C ASP A 30 -9.04 11.81 -33.29
N ASP A 31 -9.56 11.20 -34.36
CA ASP A 31 -9.08 9.96 -34.95
C ASP A 31 -7.64 10.07 -35.54
N LYS A 32 -7.20 11.31 -35.82
CA LYS A 32 -5.83 11.64 -36.24
C LYS A 32 -4.90 11.94 -35.06
N ARG A 33 -5.39 11.72 -33.82
CA ARG A 33 -4.67 11.98 -32.57
C ARG A 33 -4.36 13.46 -32.29
N GLN A 34 -4.99 14.39 -33.01
CA GLN A 34 -4.86 15.81 -32.75
C GLN A 34 -5.67 16.18 -31.50
N ILE A 35 -5.04 16.88 -30.57
CA ILE A 35 -5.69 17.33 -29.34
C ILE A 35 -6.69 18.43 -29.69
N LYS A 36 -7.94 18.22 -29.35
CA LYS A 36 -9.06 19.17 -29.53
C LYS A 36 -9.40 19.90 -28.23
N TYR A 37 -9.14 19.26 -27.09
CA TYR A 37 -9.35 19.81 -25.77
C TYR A 37 -8.34 19.24 -24.78
N SER A 38 -7.89 20.07 -23.84
CA SER A 38 -7.10 19.66 -22.68
C SER A 38 -7.55 20.48 -21.47
N SER A 39 -7.88 19.81 -20.38
CA SER A 39 -8.20 20.45 -19.09
C SER A 39 -6.95 21.00 -18.38
N PHE A 40 -5.77 20.65 -18.85
CA PHE A 40 -4.50 20.96 -18.23
C PHE A 40 -3.54 21.49 -19.29
N ASP A 41 -3.13 22.74 -19.11
CA ASP A 41 -2.24 23.43 -20.04
C ASP A 41 -0.78 23.16 -19.67
N ILE A 42 -0.25 22.05 -20.18
CA ILE A 42 1.18 21.75 -20.13
C ILE A 42 1.74 21.93 -21.56
N GLU A 43 1.33 22.96 -22.25
CA GLU A 43 1.65 23.19 -23.66
C GLU A 43 3.13 23.00 -24.05
N PRO A 44 4.17 23.36 -23.25
CA PRO A 44 5.54 23.05 -23.65
C PRO A 44 5.88 21.56 -23.66
N PHE A 45 5.07 20.73 -22.97
CA PHE A 45 5.42 19.33 -22.67
C PHE A 45 4.56 18.29 -23.40
N TRP A 46 3.47 18.73 -24.04
CA TRP A 46 2.53 17.85 -24.73
C TRP A 46 2.51 18.02 -26.25
N HIS A 47 3.42 18.86 -26.76
CA HIS A 47 3.62 18.94 -28.19
C HIS A 47 4.33 17.68 -28.65
N THR A 48 3.74 17.08 -29.55
CA THR A 48 4.18 16.01 -30.43
C THR A 48 3.55 14.67 -30.12
N ASP A 49 3.16 14.13 -31.18
CA ASP A 49 2.93 12.75 -31.54
C ASP A 49 3.14 11.84 -30.33
N PHE A 50 2.03 11.40 -29.76
CA PHE A 50 2.02 10.33 -28.79
C PHE A 50 2.99 9.28 -29.31
N GLN A 51 4.14 9.08 -28.64
CA GLN A 51 5.12 8.10 -29.08
C GLN A 51 4.38 6.77 -29.21
N ASP A 52 4.36 6.26 -30.43
CA ASP A 52 3.48 5.17 -30.85
C ASP A 52 3.55 3.95 -29.94
N ASP A 53 4.69 3.65 -29.36
CA ASP A 53 4.92 2.47 -28.55
C ASP A 53 4.22 2.49 -27.16
N VAL A 54 4.02 3.65 -26.58
CA VAL A 54 3.42 3.78 -25.24
C VAL A 54 1.90 3.97 -25.32
N TYR A 55 1.44 4.76 -26.29
CA TYR A 55 0.02 5.10 -26.44
C TYR A 55 -0.74 4.18 -27.40
N HIS A 56 -0.04 3.44 -28.22
CA HIS A 56 -0.66 2.54 -29.19
C HIS A 56 -1.61 1.50 -28.53
N PRO A 57 -1.29 0.91 -27.36
CA PRO A 57 -2.24 0.04 -26.67
C PRO A 57 -3.51 0.77 -26.22
N LEU A 58 -3.39 2.03 -25.79
CA LEU A 58 -4.53 2.85 -25.36
C LEU A 58 -5.54 3.11 -26.48
N PHE A 59 -5.06 3.34 -27.69
CA PHE A 59 -5.93 3.62 -28.84
C PHE A 59 -6.43 2.38 -29.57
N ARG A 60 -5.81 1.20 -29.32
CA ARG A 60 -6.22 -0.07 -29.93
C ARG A 60 -7.51 -0.68 -29.36
N SER A 61 -8.01 -0.20 -28.25
CA SER A 61 -9.27 -0.70 -27.70
C SER A 61 -10.43 -0.28 -28.58
N SER A 62 -10.64 -1.01 -29.68
CA SER A 62 -11.58 -0.72 -30.75
C SER A 62 -13.07 -0.84 -30.36
N ASP A 63 -13.37 -1.28 -29.14
CA ASP A 63 -14.71 -1.72 -28.75
C ASP A 63 -15.52 -0.71 -27.96
N SER A 64 -15.25 0.58 -28.06
CA SER A 64 -15.99 1.63 -27.33
C SER A 64 -16.06 1.46 -25.80
N GLN A 65 -15.17 0.70 -25.20
CA GLN A 65 -15.07 0.54 -23.75
C GLN A 65 -13.75 1.12 -23.23
N PRO A 66 -13.73 1.64 -21.99
CA PRO A 66 -12.53 2.20 -21.40
C PRO A 66 -11.48 1.14 -21.07
N VAL A 67 -10.21 1.52 -21.23
CA VAL A 67 -9.04 0.71 -20.88
C VAL A 67 -8.11 1.54 -20.02
N LEU A 68 -7.62 0.95 -18.93
CA LEU A 68 -6.52 1.49 -18.14
C LEU A 68 -5.19 0.98 -18.71
N CYS A 69 -4.18 1.84 -18.68
CA CYS A 69 -2.82 1.49 -19.05
C CYS A 69 -1.85 2.03 -18.01
N SER A 70 -0.84 1.22 -17.71
CA SER A 70 0.30 1.63 -16.91
C SER A 70 1.56 1.33 -17.72
N ALA A 71 2.34 2.36 -18.05
CA ALA A 71 3.61 2.17 -18.77
C ALA A 71 4.72 1.67 -17.83
N ASN A 72 4.53 1.88 -16.54
CA ASN A 72 5.42 1.45 -15.46
C ASN A 72 4.61 1.32 -14.16
N SER A 73 5.29 1.03 -13.04
CA SER A 73 4.64 0.89 -11.74
C SER A 73 4.14 2.20 -11.09
N LEU A 74 4.38 3.35 -11.71
CA LEU A 74 4.10 4.66 -11.12
C LEU A 74 3.01 5.45 -11.84
N GLU A 75 2.79 5.20 -13.13
CA GLU A 75 1.91 6.01 -13.97
C GLU A 75 0.64 5.27 -14.36
N LEU A 76 -0.48 5.99 -14.32
CA LEU A 76 -1.77 5.52 -14.80
C LEU A 76 -2.32 6.45 -15.87
N MET A 77 -2.86 5.85 -16.92
CA MET A 77 -3.67 6.50 -17.93
C MET A 77 -4.89 5.65 -18.28
N ALA A 78 -5.90 6.28 -18.85
CA ALA A 78 -7.05 5.60 -19.41
C ALA A 78 -7.47 6.25 -20.73
N CYS A 79 -8.12 5.47 -21.57
CA CYS A 79 -8.68 5.94 -22.83
C CYS A 79 -9.97 5.21 -23.17
N PHE A 80 -10.91 5.92 -23.76
CA PHE A 80 -12.07 5.31 -24.44
C PHE A 80 -12.52 6.19 -25.61
N PRO A 81 -12.99 5.55 -26.71
CA PRO A 81 -13.55 6.28 -27.84
C PRO A 81 -15.00 6.67 -27.58
N PHE A 82 -15.41 7.81 -28.11
CA PHE A 82 -16.80 8.23 -28.18
C PHE A 82 -17.12 8.89 -29.54
N ARG A 83 -18.39 8.88 -29.95
CA ARG A 83 -18.84 9.50 -31.21
C ARG A 83 -19.60 10.78 -30.94
N TYR A 84 -19.24 11.81 -31.69
CA TYR A 84 -19.95 13.08 -31.64
C TYR A 84 -19.95 13.75 -33.02
N GLY A 85 -21.12 14.24 -33.49
CA GLY A 85 -21.23 14.92 -34.79
C GLY A 85 -20.80 14.06 -35.99
N GLY A 86 -20.92 12.72 -35.88
CA GLY A 86 -20.48 11.78 -36.93
C GLY A 86 -18.99 11.42 -36.90
N ASN A 87 -18.20 12.10 -36.08
CA ASN A 87 -16.76 11.85 -35.92
C ASN A 87 -16.47 11.01 -34.66
N THR A 88 -15.36 10.26 -34.69
CA THR A 88 -14.84 9.53 -33.51
C THR A 88 -13.80 10.38 -32.81
N TYR A 89 -13.97 10.50 -31.51
CA TYR A 89 -13.03 11.16 -30.59
C TYR A 89 -12.58 10.18 -29.52
N TYR A 90 -11.44 10.45 -28.93
CA TYR A 90 -10.87 9.67 -27.81
C TYR A 90 -10.76 10.57 -26.58
N LEU A 91 -11.39 10.15 -25.49
CA LEU A 91 -11.21 10.77 -24.20
C LEU A 91 -10.07 10.06 -23.48
N VAL A 92 -9.02 10.80 -23.16
CA VAL A 92 -7.82 10.32 -22.47
C VAL A 92 -7.76 10.95 -21.10
N VAL A 93 -7.70 10.12 -20.07
CA VAL A 93 -7.56 10.53 -18.67
C VAL A 93 -6.14 10.25 -18.21
N GLY A 94 -5.54 11.21 -17.52
CA GLY A 94 -4.17 11.10 -17.03
C GLY A 94 -3.15 11.85 -17.92
N PRO A 95 -1.85 11.71 -17.56
CA PRO A 95 -1.31 10.80 -16.57
C PRO A 95 -1.67 11.16 -15.13
N ALA A 96 -1.79 10.13 -14.27
CA ALA A 96 -1.83 10.25 -12.83
C ALA A 96 -0.71 9.41 -12.22
N LEU A 97 -0.28 9.69 -11.02
CA LEU A 97 0.76 8.95 -10.34
C LEU A 97 0.15 8.02 -9.28
N LEU A 98 0.64 6.79 -9.19
CA LEU A 98 0.32 5.86 -8.10
C LEU A 98 1.08 6.20 -6.81
N ALA A 99 2.29 6.72 -6.95
CA ALA A 99 3.12 7.20 -5.86
C ALA A 99 4.05 8.32 -6.36
N ARG A 100 4.54 9.15 -5.46
CA ARG A 100 5.60 10.12 -5.80
C ARG A 100 6.90 9.38 -6.11
N PRO A 101 7.58 9.69 -7.22
CA PRO A 101 8.92 9.17 -7.46
C PRO A 101 9.86 9.59 -6.33
N TYR A 102 10.65 8.64 -5.82
CA TYR A 102 11.52 8.84 -4.66
C TYR A 102 13.02 8.73 -5.01
N SER A 103 13.36 8.37 -6.24
CA SER A 103 14.75 8.22 -6.72
C SER A 103 14.91 8.73 -8.14
N ALA A 104 16.14 9.05 -8.52
CA ALA A 104 16.46 9.44 -9.90
C ALA A 104 16.12 8.34 -10.92
N GLU A 105 16.16 7.07 -10.52
CA GLU A 105 15.78 5.94 -11.34
C GLU A 105 14.27 5.88 -11.54
N SER A 106 13.47 6.08 -10.49
CA SER A 106 12.02 6.15 -10.59
C SER A 106 11.56 7.34 -11.44
N PHE A 107 12.26 8.47 -11.41
CA PHE A 107 12.00 9.58 -12.34
C PHE A 107 12.26 9.20 -13.80
N ARG A 108 13.35 8.49 -14.08
CA ARG A 108 13.70 8.04 -15.44
C ARG A 108 12.79 6.93 -15.98
N SER A 109 12.06 6.27 -15.12
CA SER A 109 11.12 5.21 -15.52
C SER A 109 9.80 5.75 -16.04
N LEU A 110 9.49 7.02 -15.86
CA LEU A 110 8.28 7.66 -16.38
C LEU A 110 8.31 7.69 -17.90
N ARG A 111 7.29 7.13 -18.54
CA ARG A 111 7.26 6.91 -19.99
C ARG A 111 6.18 7.69 -20.73
N PHE A 112 5.19 8.21 -20.02
CA PHE A 112 4.13 9.02 -20.63
C PHE A 112 4.58 10.44 -20.98
N PHE A 113 5.83 10.78 -20.66
CA PHE A 113 6.43 12.06 -20.98
C PHE A 113 7.54 11.89 -22.03
N PRO A 114 7.69 12.81 -22.98
CA PRO A 114 8.86 12.86 -23.81
C PRO A 114 10.11 13.05 -22.94
N PRO A 115 11.32 12.76 -23.42
CA PRO A 115 12.55 12.99 -22.69
C PRO A 115 12.68 14.49 -22.35
N LEU A 116 12.37 14.83 -21.10
CA LEU A 116 12.39 16.19 -20.56
C LEU A 116 13.67 16.42 -19.78
N ARG A 117 14.00 17.70 -19.57
CA ARG A 117 15.05 18.08 -18.61
C ARG A 117 14.55 17.75 -17.20
N ALA A 118 15.48 17.37 -16.32
CA ALA A 118 15.13 16.97 -14.94
C ALA A 118 14.30 18.03 -14.19
N GLU A 119 14.64 19.30 -14.35
CA GLU A 119 13.95 20.44 -13.73
C GLU A 119 12.49 20.59 -14.20
N ASP A 120 12.23 20.32 -15.47
CA ASP A 120 10.89 20.41 -16.05
C ASP A 120 10.04 19.21 -15.62
N LEU A 121 10.66 18.03 -15.53
CA LEU A 121 10.02 16.82 -15.06
C LEU A 121 9.60 16.93 -13.59
N GLU A 122 10.45 17.50 -12.72
CA GLU A 122 10.11 17.77 -11.33
C GLU A 122 8.89 18.69 -11.17
N LYS A 123 8.82 19.75 -11.97
CA LYS A 123 7.66 20.67 -11.98
C LYS A 123 6.38 19.93 -12.35
N ILE A 124 6.41 19.13 -13.41
CA ILE A 124 5.24 18.35 -13.86
C ILE A 124 4.80 17.38 -12.79
N ILE A 125 5.72 16.61 -12.24
CA ILE A 125 5.43 15.61 -11.20
C ILE A 125 4.85 16.28 -9.95
N SER A 126 5.28 17.49 -9.61
CA SER A 126 4.72 18.24 -8.47
C SER A 126 3.24 18.57 -8.63
N ILE A 127 2.79 18.75 -9.86
CA ILE A 127 1.42 19.16 -10.21
C ILE A 127 0.50 17.94 -10.41
N LEU A 128 1.04 16.81 -10.88
CA LEU A 128 0.25 15.60 -11.13
C LEU A 128 -0.34 15.02 -9.83
N PRO A 129 -1.61 14.60 -9.85
CA PRO A 129 -2.23 13.99 -8.69
C PRO A 129 -1.66 12.61 -8.42
N VAL A 130 -1.51 12.28 -7.14
CA VAL A 130 -1.26 10.90 -6.69
C VAL A 130 -2.60 10.28 -6.31
N VAL A 131 -2.95 9.19 -6.97
CA VAL A 131 -4.26 8.54 -6.80
C VAL A 131 -4.11 7.02 -6.75
N GLY A 132 -4.92 6.37 -5.93
CA GLY A 132 -5.03 4.91 -5.94
C GLY A 132 -5.74 4.40 -7.21
N ILE A 133 -5.41 3.18 -7.64
CA ILE A 133 -6.00 2.55 -8.84
C ILE A 133 -7.53 2.58 -8.78
N GLY A 134 -8.12 2.27 -7.62
CA GLY A 134 -9.58 2.27 -7.45
C GLY A 134 -10.22 3.65 -7.61
N GLN A 135 -9.57 4.70 -7.11
CA GLN A 135 -10.03 6.09 -7.28
C GLN A 135 -9.94 6.52 -8.74
N PHE A 136 -8.82 6.21 -9.40
CA PHE A 136 -8.63 6.49 -10.81
C PHE A 136 -9.65 5.77 -11.68
N ALA A 137 -9.85 4.48 -11.47
CA ALA A 137 -10.85 3.69 -12.20
C ALA A 137 -12.28 4.20 -11.94
N GLY A 138 -12.60 4.62 -10.70
CA GLY A 138 -13.87 5.27 -10.36
C GLY A 138 -14.11 6.56 -11.15
N PHE A 139 -13.07 7.38 -11.31
CA PHE A 139 -13.15 8.60 -12.11
C PHE A 139 -13.33 8.31 -13.61
N VAL A 140 -12.61 7.33 -14.15
CA VAL A 140 -12.78 6.88 -15.55
C VAL A 140 -14.19 6.36 -15.78
N ARG A 141 -14.73 5.56 -14.84
CA ARG A 141 -16.12 5.10 -14.87
C ARG A 141 -17.11 6.27 -14.91
N LEU A 142 -16.91 7.28 -14.06
CA LEU A 142 -17.75 8.47 -14.02
C LEU A 142 -17.80 9.15 -15.41
N LEU A 143 -16.64 9.40 -16.02
CA LEU A 143 -16.54 9.98 -17.34
C LEU A 143 -17.18 9.11 -18.42
N TYR A 144 -16.92 7.80 -18.38
CA TYR A 144 -17.50 6.86 -19.32
C TYR A 144 -19.03 6.88 -19.29
N THR A 145 -19.61 6.88 -18.09
CA THR A 145 -21.08 6.95 -17.91
C THR A 145 -21.61 8.32 -18.38
N ALA A 146 -20.93 9.42 -18.05
CA ALA A 146 -21.36 10.77 -18.41
C ALA A 146 -21.30 11.03 -19.92
N PHE A 147 -20.35 10.45 -20.66
CA PHE A 147 -20.14 10.69 -22.09
C PHE A 147 -20.86 9.69 -23.02
N LEU A 148 -21.06 8.45 -22.56
CA LEU A 148 -21.66 7.41 -23.38
C LEU A 148 -23.00 6.89 -22.86
N GLU A 149 -23.43 7.32 -21.67
CA GLU A 149 -24.63 6.81 -21.00
C GLU A 149 -24.58 5.28 -20.81
N LYS A 150 -23.37 4.72 -20.67
CA LYS A 150 -23.11 3.29 -20.46
C LYS A 150 -22.54 3.07 -19.08
N GLU A 151 -22.84 1.91 -18.51
CA GLU A 151 -22.29 1.51 -17.22
C GLU A 151 -21.16 0.50 -17.39
N ILE A 152 -20.16 0.61 -16.54
CA ILE A 152 -19.09 -0.36 -16.32
C ILE A 152 -18.74 -0.35 -14.84
N THR A 153 -18.47 -1.49 -14.25
CA THR A 153 -17.99 -1.54 -12.86
C THR A 153 -16.48 -1.27 -12.79
N VAL A 154 -16.00 -0.79 -11.65
CA VAL A 154 -14.54 -0.60 -11.41
C VAL A 154 -13.80 -1.93 -11.57
N ARG A 155 -14.41 -3.02 -11.11
CA ARG A 155 -13.86 -4.36 -11.22
C ARG A 155 -13.68 -4.77 -12.70
N GLU A 156 -14.72 -4.69 -13.50
CA GLU A 156 -14.67 -5.00 -14.94
C GLU A 156 -13.63 -4.17 -15.67
N LEU A 157 -13.53 -2.86 -15.33
CA LEU A 157 -12.54 -1.98 -15.92
C LEU A 157 -11.11 -2.42 -15.60
N ILE A 158 -10.83 -2.83 -14.36
CA ILE A 158 -9.50 -3.31 -13.95
C ILE A 158 -9.20 -4.68 -14.57
N GLU A 159 -10.15 -5.64 -14.52
CA GLU A 159 -9.96 -6.98 -15.07
C GLU A 159 -9.68 -6.91 -16.58
N ARG A 160 -10.46 -6.15 -17.34
CA ARG A 160 -10.25 -5.93 -18.77
C ARG A 160 -8.89 -5.32 -19.09
N SER A 161 -8.43 -4.41 -18.28
CA SER A 161 -7.15 -3.72 -18.47
C SER A 161 -5.95 -4.66 -18.25
N THR A 162 -6.08 -5.63 -17.35
CA THR A 162 -5.06 -6.66 -17.10
C THR A 162 -5.06 -7.76 -18.15
N GLU A 163 -6.21 -8.12 -18.72
CA GLU A 163 -6.29 -9.10 -19.82
C GLU A 163 -5.52 -8.67 -21.08
N LEU A 164 -5.41 -7.37 -21.32
CA LEU A 164 -4.62 -6.81 -22.42
C LEU A 164 -3.11 -6.92 -22.18
N SER A 165 -2.69 -7.09 -20.93
CA SER A 165 -1.27 -7.10 -20.52
C SER A 165 -0.72 -8.51 -20.32
N THR A 166 -1.53 -9.46 -19.81
CA THR A 166 -1.12 -10.86 -19.56
C THR A 166 -2.34 -11.79 -19.53
N PRO A 167 -2.32 -12.91 -20.23
CA PRO A 167 -3.37 -13.92 -20.11
C PRO A 167 -3.31 -14.53 -18.69
N ASN A 168 -4.29 -14.21 -17.87
CA ASN A 168 -4.38 -14.68 -16.49
C ASN A 168 -4.90 -16.15 -16.46
N ASN A 169 -4.03 -17.09 -16.77
CA ASN A 169 -4.30 -18.53 -16.69
C ASN A 169 -3.94 -19.08 -15.30
N ILE A 170 -4.46 -18.47 -14.22
CA ILE A 170 -4.24 -18.94 -12.84
C ILE A 170 -4.64 -20.42 -12.70
N SER A 171 -5.76 -20.83 -13.31
CA SER A 171 -6.21 -22.23 -13.27
C SER A 171 -5.21 -23.20 -13.91
N ARG A 172 -4.55 -22.78 -15.00
CA ARG A 172 -3.53 -23.59 -15.65
C ARG A 172 -2.24 -23.62 -14.84
N ALA A 173 -1.77 -22.46 -14.38
CA ALA A 173 -0.61 -22.36 -13.51
C ALA A 173 -0.78 -23.15 -12.20
N LEU A 174 -2.00 -23.15 -11.62
CA LEU A 174 -2.32 -23.96 -10.44
C LEU A 174 -2.26 -25.46 -10.76
N SER A 175 -2.77 -25.89 -11.90
CA SER A 175 -2.72 -27.29 -12.31
C SER A 175 -1.29 -27.76 -12.54
N ASP A 176 -0.48 -26.92 -13.18
CA ASP A 176 0.94 -27.20 -13.45
C ASP A 176 1.72 -27.28 -12.13
N SER A 177 1.50 -26.33 -11.20
CA SER A 177 2.14 -26.32 -9.86
C SER A 177 1.75 -27.53 -9.02
N VAL A 178 0.48 -27.94 -9.01
CA VAL A 178 0.02 -29.14 -8.28
C VAL A 178 0.64 -30.42 -8.87
N PHE A 179 0.82 -30.46 -10.19
CA PHE A 179 1.47 -31.60 -10.84
C PHE A 179 2.95 -31.68 -10.48
N GLU A 180 3.69 -30.58 -10.56
CA GLU A 180 5.10 -30.50 -10.18
C GLU A 180 5.33 -30.85 -8.70
N GLN A 181 4.47 -30.40 -7.80
CA GLN A 181 4.53 -30.74 -6.37
C GLN A 181 4.37 -32.25 -6.11
N ARG A 182 3.50 -32.93 -6.88
CA ARG A 182 3.31 -34.38 -6.79
C ARG A 182 4.52 -35.18 -7.29
N GLU A 183 5.19 -34.68 -8.31
CA GLU A 183 6.39 -35.34 -8.86
C GLU A 183 7.62 -35.13 -7.97
N ASN A 184 7.78 -33.93 -7.38
CA ASN A 184 8.98 -33.57 -6.61
C ASN A 184 8.87 -33.83 -5.10
N VAL A 185 7.74 -34.37 -4.61
CA VAL A 185 7.49 -34.66 -3.18
C VAL A 185 7.78 -33.45 -2.27
N THR A 186 7.59 -32.25 -2.77
CA THR A 186 7.76 -31.02 -2.00
C THR A 186 6.48 -30.75 -1.21
N ASN A 187 6.52 -30.97 0.10
CA ASN A 187 5.40 -30.65 0.97
C ASN A 187 5.57 -29.25 1.54
N HIS A 188 4.53 -28.44 1.48
CA HIS A 188 4.47 -27.17 2.23
C HIS A 188 4.63 -27.44 3.73
N THR A 189 5.12 -26.45 4.48
CA THR A 189 5.06 -26.44 5.94
C THR A 189 3.64 -26.81 6.38
N SER A 190 3.52 -27.77 7.28
CA SER A 190 2.21 -28.18 7.76
C SER A 190 1.51 -26.97 8.37
N TYR A 191 0.27 -26.70 7.97
CA TYR A 191 -0.57 -25.66 8.55
C TYR A 191 -0.60 -25.75 10.10
N ALA A 192 -0.51 -26.98 10.65
CA ALA A 192 -0.44 -27.18 12.09
C ALA A 192 0.86 -26.63 12.71
N GLN A 193 1.98 -26.72 12.01
CA GLN A 193 3.27 -26.17 12.50
C GLN A 193 3.27 -24.64 12.43
N GLU A 194 2.73 -24.08 11.37
CA GLU A 194 2.55 -22.63 11.25
C GLU A 194 1.63 -22.09 12.36
N LEU A 195 0.49 -22.72 12.57
CA LEU A 195 -0.41 -22.36 13.67
C LEU A 195 0.23 -22.48 15.05
N LEU A 196 1.07 -23.48 15.26
CA LEU A 196 1.78 -23.66 16.54
C LEU A 196 2.69 -22.45 16.80
N LEU A 197 3.49 -22.05 15.81
CA LEU A 197 4.34 -20.85 15.91
C LEU A 197 3.53 -19.58 16.17
N LEU A 198 2.47 -19.35 15.39
CA LEU A 198 1.62 -18.16 15.51
C LEU A 198 0.91 -18.11 16.89
N ASN A 199 0.44 -19.24 17.40
CA ASN A 199 -0.13 -19.33 18.73
C ASN A 199 0.89 -19.08 19.86
N THR A 200 2.16 -19.45 19.65
CA THR A 200 3.26 -19.11 20.56
C THR A 200 3.45 -17.61 20.66
N ILE A 201 3.43 -16.91 19.53
CA ILE A 201 3.48 -15.43 19.46
C ILE A 201 2.26 -14.83 20.15
N LYS A 202 1.06 -15.31 19.82
CA LYS A 202 -0.20 -14.90 20.45
C LYS A 202 -0.20 -15.11 21.97
N ALA A 203 0.48 -16.14 22.45
CA ALA A 203 0.63 -16.41 23.89
C ALA A 203 1.65 -15.47 24.57
N GLY A 204 2.53 -14.82 23.83
CA GLY A 204 3.67 -14.08 24.37
C GLY A 204 4.77 -14.98 24.92
N ASP A 205 4.84 -16.23 24.43
CA ASP A 205 5.77 -17.25 24.89
C ASP A 205 7.09 -17.20 24.10
N LEU A 206 8.10 -16.53 24.69
CA LEU A 206 9.42 -16.36 24.07
C LEU A 206 10.23 -17.66 24.06
N GLU A 207 10.07 -18.51 25.06
CA GLU A 207 10.80 -19.78 25.15
C GLU A 207 10.30 -20.76 24.07
N GLY A 208 8.98 -20.84 23.93
CA GLY A 208 8.34 -21.61 22.86
C GLY A 208 8.70 -21.08 21.47
N LEU A 209 8.77 -19.76 21.30
CA LEU A 209 9.21 -19.13 20.04
C LEU A 209 10.65 -19.52 19.69
N GLU A 210 11.57 -19.46 20.64
CA GLU A 210 12.97 -19.84 20.43
C GLU A 210 13.11 -21.31 20.04
N TYR A 211 12.37 -22.19 20.69
CA TYR A 211 12.34 -23.61 20.38
C TYR A 211 11.82 -23.93 18.96
N LEU A 212 10.75 -23.25 18.53
CA LEU A 212 10.10 -23.49 17.25
C LEU A 212 10.77 -22.76 16.08
N SER A 213 11.45 -21.66 16.33
CA SER A 213 11.99 -20.77 15.30
C SER A 213 12.98 -21.49 14.37
N GLY A 214 13.79 -22.39 14.90
CA GLY A 214 14.75 -23.16 14.11
C GLY A 214 14.12 -24.17 13.13
N SER A 215 12.86 -24.56 13.34
CA SER A 215 12.19 -25.55 12.50
C SER A 215 11.19 -24.99 11.50
N VAL A 216 10.57 -23.83 11.78
CA VAL A 216 9.46 -23.29 10.99
C VAL A 216 9.90 -22.19 10.05
N PHE A 217 10.76 -21.25 10.49
CA PHE A 217 11.21 -20.14 9.64
C PHE A 217 12.22 -20.54 8.55
N LEU A 218 12.83 -21.72 8.65
CA LEU A 218 13.86 -22.18 7.72
C LEU A 218 13.34 -23.13 6.64
N GLN A 219 12.05 -23.41 6.59
CA GLN A 219 11.50 -24.29 5.56
C GLN A 219 11.12 -23.50 4.32
N ASP A 220 11.97 -23.56 3.30
CA ASP A 220 11.73 -23.03 1.95
C ASP A 220 10.73 -23.90 1.17
N ASN A 221 9.46 -23.86 1.57
CA ASN A 221 8.44 -24.72 0.96
C ASN A 221 7.56 -24.01 -0.08
N PHE A 222 7.83 -22.72 -0.35
CA PHE A 222 7.09 -21.94 -1.31
C PHE A 222 8.01 -21.43 -2.41
N HIS A 223 7.68 -21.69 -3.64
CA HIS A 223 8.34 -21.05 -4.77
C HIS A 223 7.53 -19.81 -5.20
N LEU A 224 7.91 -18.64 -4.66
CA LEU A 224 7.24 -17.36 -4.92
C LEU A 224 7.97 -16.51 -5.95
N SER A 225 9.25 -16.76 -6.19
CA SER A 225 10.08 -16.01 -7.13
C SER A 225 11.36 -16.77 -7.50
N ASP A 226 11.79 -16.67 -8.76
CA ASP A 226 13.09 -17.17 -9.22
C ASP A 226 14.27 -16.35 -8.64
N ASN A 227 14.02 -15.18 -8.14
CA ASN A 227 15.04 -14.35 -7.48
C ASN A 227 15.07 -14.67 -5.98
N PRO A 228 16.19 -15.21 -5.44
CA PRO A 228 16.26 -15.64 -4.04
C PRO A 228 15.96 -14.55 -3.02
N LEU A 229 16.42 -13.32 -3.27
CA LEU A 229 16.14 -12.20 -2.37
C LEU A 229 14.64 -11.84 -2.39
N ARG A 230 14.01 -11.77 -3.58
CA ARG A 230 12.57 -11.52 -3.69
C ARG A 230 11.76 -12.66 -3.05
N GLN A 231 12.17 -13.90 -3.23
CA GLN A 231 11.59 -15.06 -2.57
C GLN A 231 11.52 -14.83 -1.05
N SER A 232 12.65 -14.49 -0.43
CA SER A 232 12.74 -14.23 1.01
C SER A 232 11.91 -13.03 1.45
N VAL A 233 11.88 -11.94 0.65
CA VAL A 233 11.08 -10.75 0.94
C VAL A 233 9.57 -11.07 0.90
N TYR A 234 9.10 -11.84 -0.07
CA TYR A 234 7.69 -12.23 -0.16
C TYR A 234 7.28 -13.13 1.01
N GLN A 235 8.12 -14.09 1.38
CA GLN A 235 7.92 -14.91 2.57
C GLN A 235 7.88 -14.07 3.86
N PHE A 236 8.80 -13.12 4.00
CA PHE A 236 8.84 -12.19 5.12
C PHE A 236 7.52 -11.42 5.26
N ILE A 237 7.02 -10.80 4.18
CA ILE A 237 5.79 -10.00 4.20
C ILE A 237 4.59 -10.86 4.56
N SER A 238 4.48 -12.08 3.99
CA SER A 238 3.40 -13.02 4.29
C SER A 238 3.41 -13.42 5.76
N SER A 239 4.57 -13.81 6.28
CA SER A 239 4.74 -14.22 7.68
C SER A 239 4.50 -13.07 8.64
N LEU A 240 5.03 -11.88 8.36
CA LEU A 240 4.86 -10.70 9.21
C LEU A 240 3.39 -10.29 9.32
N THR A 241 2.64 -10.41 8.22
CA THR A 241 1.20 -10.12 8.22
C THR A 241 0.45 -11.05 9.18
N MET A 242 0.77 -12.34 9.17
CA MET A 242 0.17 -13.32 10.10
C MET A 242 0.59 -13.06 11.54
N ILE A 243 1.88 -12.82 11.79
CA ILE A 243 2.42 -12.47 13.10
C ILE A 243 1.67 -11.26 13.68
N THR A 244 1.48 -10.20 12.87
CA THR A 244 0.76 -8.99 13.29
C THR A 244 -0.66 -9.31 13.75
N ARG A 245 -1.42 -10.10 12.97
CA ARG A 245 -2.81 -10.48 13.32
C ARG A 245 -2.88 -11.29 14.60
N PHE A 246 -2.02 -12.28 14.75
CA PHE A 246 -1.99 -13.11 15.96
C PHE A 246 -1.50 -12.34 17.19
N ALA A 247 -0.63 -11.36 17.02
CA ALA A 247 -0.22 -10.47 18.11
C ALA A 247 -1.38 -9.58 18.60
N VAL A 248 -2.20 -9.04 17.70
CA VAL A 248 -3.42 -8.31 18.05
C VAL A 248 -4.40 -9.22 18.80
N GLU A 249 -4.64 -10.44 18.31
CA GLU A 249 -5.43 -11.45 19.01
C GLU A 249 -4.84 -11.83 20.37
N GLY A 250 -3.53 -11.68 20.54
CA GLY A 250 -2.80 -11.88 21.79
C GLY A 250 -2.96 -10.75 22.79
N GLY A 251 -3.59 -9.62 22.40
CA GLY A 251 -3.84 -8.46 23.24
C GLY A 251 -2.89 -7.30 23.02
N LEU A 252 -2.08 -7.32 21.93
CA LEU A 252 -1.32 -6.16 21.52
C LEU A 252 -2.28 -5.11 20.92
N ASP A 253 -2.06 -3.84 21.21
CA ASP A 253 -2.82 -2.73 20.64
C ASP A 253 -2.74 -2.74 19.10
N GLU A 254 -3.90 -2.55 18.43
CA GLU A 254 -4.02 -2.67 16.98
C GLU A 254 -3.15 -1.65 16.24
N GLU A 255 -3.19 -0.39 16.67
CA GLU A 255 -2.44 0.71 16.04
C GLU A 255 -0.93 0.48 16.18
N LEU A 256 -0.50 0.07 17.37
CA LEU A 256 0.90 -0.29 17.62
C LEU A 256 1.34 -1.47 16.75
N ALA A 257 0.51 -2.51 16.63
CA ALA A 257 0.83 -3.68 15.83
C ALA A 257 0.98 -3.35 14.33
N PHE A 258 0.09 -2.50 13.79
CA PHE A 258 0.17 -2.07 12.40
C PHE A 258 1.37 -1.16 12.14
N ASN A 259 1.64 -0.20 13.02
CA ASN A 259 2.84 0.65 12.93
C ASN A 259 4.13 -0.18 12.95
N MET A 260 4.20 -1.20 13.81
CA MET A 260 5.33 -2.13 13.82
C MET A 260 5.48 -2.87 12.49
N CYS A 261 4.36 -3.37 11.95
CA CYS A 261 4.35 -4.06 10.66
C CYS A 261 4.93 -3.16 9.55
N GLU A 262 4.48 -1.92 9.46
CA GLU A 262 4.98 -0.95 8.48
C GLU A 262 6.48 -0.69 8.62
N VAL A 263 6.96 -0.47 9.86
CA VAL A 263 8.38 -0.25 10.12
C VAL A 263 9.23 -1.45 9.69
N TYR A 264 8.78 -2.67 9.96
CA TYR A 264 9.49 -3.88 9.55
C TYR A 264 9.47 -4.09 8.04
N ILE A 265 8.35 -3.78 7.33
CA ILE A 265 8.28 -3.80 5.86
C ILE A 265 9.25 -2.76 5.26
N GLN A 266 9.32 -1.55 5.80
CA GLN A 266 10.29 -0.55 5.34
C GLN A 266 11.76 -0.97 5.57
N LYS A 267 12.02 -1.76 6.62
CA LYS A 267 13.36 -2.32 6.88
C LYS A 267 13.72 -3.43 5.91
N VAL A 268 12.79 -4.33 5.60
CA VAL A 268 13.06 -5.45 4.67
C VAL A 268 13.36 -4.96 3.26
N ASP A 269 12.76 -3.84 2.84
CA ASP A 269 13.03 -3.21 1.53
C ASP A 269 14.49 -2.77 1.36
N ARG A 270 15.21 -2.57 2.47
CA ARG A 270 16.63 -2.20 2.50
C ARG A 270 17.59 -3.40 2.58
N CYS A 271 17.09 -4.59 2.81
CA CYS A 271 17.89 -5.81 2.89
C CYS A 271 18.48 -6.16 1.52
N LYS A 272 19.73 -6.62 1.51
CA LYS A 272 20.45 -6.98 0.27
C LYS A 272 20.66 -8.47 0.12
N THR A 273 20.44 -9.25 1.17
CA THR A 273 20.64 -10.71 1.20
C THR A 273 19.47 -11.42 1.86
N SER A 274 19.23 -12.67 1.46
CA SER A 274 18.22 -13.53 2.10
C SER A 274 18.49 -13.74 3.59
N LEU A 275 19.77 -13.78 3.99
CA LEU A 275 20.15 -13.91 5.39
C LEU A 275 19.72 -12.71 6.23
N GLU A 276 19.88 -11.49 5.71
CA GLU A 276 19.41 -10.27 6.38
C GLU A 276 17.88 -10.28 6.53
N VAL A 277 17.16 -10.72 5.51
CA VAL A 277 15.69 -10.85 5.54
C VAL A 277 15.25 -11.86 6.60
N THR A 278 15.87 -13.04 6.63
CA THR A 278 15.56 -14.06 7.62
C THR A 278 15.85 -13.59 9.03
N SER A 279 17.02 -12.97 9.26
CA SER A 279 17.38 -12.39 10.56
C SER A 279 16.37 -11.35 11.01
N LEU A 280 15.88 -10.50 10.09
CA LEU A 280 14.87 -9.49 10.37
C LEU A 280 13.52 -10.12 10.76
N LEU A 281 13.15 -11.26 10.15
CA LEU A 281 11.92 -11.99 10.50
C LEU A 281 11.97 -12.54 11.93
N TYR A 282 13.10 -13.11 12.32
CA TYR A 282 13.32 -13.56 13.71
C TYR A 282 13.21 -12.39 14.70
N ALA A 283 13.86 -11.27 14.38
CA ALA A 283 13.81 -10.07 15.21
C ALA A 283 12.36 -9.53 15.34
N ALA A 284 11.60 -9.52 14.25
CA ALA A 284 10.21 -9.12 14.26
C ALA A 284 9.36 -10.06 15.14
N ALA A 285 9.46 -11.37 14.93
CA ALA A 285 8.71 -12.35 15.73
C ALA A 285 9.00 -12.21 17.23
N ALA A 286 10.26 -12.04 17.62
CA ALA A 286 10.66 -11.84 19.02
C ALA A 286 10.13 -10.52 19.61
N ASP A 287 10.17 -9.41 18.83
CA ASP A 287 9.65 -8.10 19.27
C ASP A 287 8.13 -8.16 19.46
N PHE A 288 7.37 -8.70 18.50
CA PHE A 288 5.93 -8.89 18.64
C PHE A 288 5.58 -9.76 19.84
N THR A 289 6.27 -10.90 20.02
CA THR A 289 6.03 -11.82 21.16
C THR A 289 6.30 -11.13 22.49
N THR A 290 7.39 -10.37 22.59
CA THR A 290 7.72 -9.59 23.78
C THR A 290 6.63 -8.59 24.12
N ARG A 291 6.13 -7.87 23.14
CA ARG A 291 5.08 -6.86 23.33
C ARG A 291 3.74 -7.48 23.71
N VAL A 292 3.38 -8.62 23.11
CA VAL A 292 2.20 -9.39 23.52
C VAL A 292 2.33 -9.84 24.99
N ARG A 293 3.49 -10.38 25.39
CA ARG A 293 3.76 -10.76 26.79
C ARG A 293 3.58 -9.56 27.72
N ASN A 294 4.14 -8.40 27.35
CA ASN A 294 4.03 -7.20 28.15
C ASN A 294 2.58 -6.65 28.21
N ALA A 295 1.84 -6.72 27.09
CA ALA A 295 0.42 -6.34 27.05
C ALA A 295 -0.41 -7.26 27.96
N ARG A 296 -0.17 -8.56 27.92
CA ARG A 296 -0.85 -9.53 28.80
C ARG A 296 -0.49 -9.35 30.27
N ASN A 297 0.77 -9.05 30.57
CA ASN A 297 1.19 -8.76 31.92
C ASN A 297 0.58 -7.45 32.45
N LYS A 298 0.38 -6.44 31.54
CA LYS A 298 -0.41 -5.24 31.89
C LYS A 298 -1.84 -5.57 32.30
N ASN A 299 -2.45 -6.58 31.71
CA ASN A 299 -3.79 -7.06 32.11
C ASN A 299 -3.81 -7.73 33.51
N GLY A 300 -2.65 -8.03 34.08
CA GLY A 300 -2.49 -8.43 35.49
C GLY A 300 -2.39 -7.27 36.46
N TYR A 301 -2.21 -6.05 35.97
CA TYR A 301 -2.19 -4.85 36.80
C TYR A 301 -3.60 -4.35 37.09
N SER A 302 -3.78 -3.71 38.23
CA SER A 302 -5.06 -3.05 38.56
C SER A 302 -5.39 -1.98 37.52
N GLY A 303 -6.70 -1.75 37.27
CA GLY A 303 -7.15 -0.73 36.32
C GLY A 303 -6.60 0.68 36.59
N HIS A 304 -6.19 0.97 37.84
CA HIS A 304 -5.52 2.21 38.21
C HIS A 304 -4.08 2.27 37.66
N ILE A 305 -3.34 1.17 37.76
CA ILE A 305 -1.95 1.12 37.26
C ILE A 305 -1.93 1.10 35.73
N VAL A 306 -2.86 0.44 35.07
CA VAL A 306 -3.01 0.50 33.62
C VAL A 306 -3.24 1.94 33.15
N ARG A 307 -4.19 2.67 33.75
CA ARG A 307 -4.43 4.11 33.43
C ARG A 307 -3.21 4.99 33.69
N CYS A 308 -2.49 4.72 34.77
CA CYS A 308 -1.25 5.42 35.07
C CYS A 308 -0.18 5.21 33.98
N MET A 309 0.02 3.97 33.54
CA MET A 309 0.95 3.64 32.47
C MET A 309 0.52 4.26 31.14
N ASP A 310 -0.76 4.22 30.77
CA ASP A 310 -1.27 4.81 29.54
C ASP A 310 -1.12 6.34 29.52
N TYR A 311 -1.28 7.01 30.66
CA TYR A 311 -1.00 8.44 30.79
C TYR A 311 0.49 8.72 30.55
N ILE A 312 1.39 7.95 31.19
CA ILE A 312 2.84 8.09 31.04
C ILE A 312 3.22 7.93 29.55
N PHE A 313 2.72 6.91 28.85
CA PHE A 313 3.05 6.68 27.44
C PHE A 313 2.57 7.79 26.51
N ARG A 314 1.41 8.39 26.77
CA ARG A 314 0.89 9.53 25.98
C ARG A 314 1.67 10.83 26.20
N HIS A 315 2.32 11.00 27.38
CA HIS A 315 2.99 12.23 27.80
C HIS A 315 4.51 12.10 28.00
N LEU A 316 5.15 11.11 27.35
CA LEU A 316 6.59 10.87 27.51
C LEU A 316 7.47 12.09 27.18
N HIS A 317 7.01 12.99 26.32
CA HIS A 317 7.71 14.20 25.93
C HIS A 317 7.45 15.40 26.86
N ASP A 318 6.47 15.27 27.76
CA ASP A 318 6.06 16.30 28.69
C ASP A 318 6.66 16.08 30.09
N VAL A 319 6.55 17.10 30.97
CA VAL A 319 6.88 16.95 32.39
C VAL A 319 5.69 16.24 33.06
N ILE A 320 5.89 14.99 33.46
CA ILE A 320 4.89 14.18 34.15
C ILE A 320 5.10 14.35 35.66
N THR A 321 4.08 14.85 36.36
CA THR A 321 4.09 14.97 37.82
C THR A 321 3.28 13.85 38.49
N LEU A 322 3.53 13.59 39.76
CA LEU A 322 2.77 12.61 40.53
C LEU A 322 1.31 13.06 40.74
N GLU A 323 1.07 14.37 40.77
CA GLU A 323 -0.24 15.00 40.83
C GLU A 323 -1.06 14.73 39.58
N ASP A 324 -0.45 14.81 38.38
CA ASP A 324 -1.11 14.49 37.11
C ASP A 324 -1.60 13.03 37.10
N LEU A 325 -0.70 12.13 37.49
CA LEU A 325 -1.02 10.69 37.56
C LEU A 325 -2.07 10.37 38.65
N SER A 326 -2.04 11.10 39.75
CA SER A 326 -3.04 11.01 40.78
C SER A 326 -4.43 11.46 40.28
N GLY A 327 -4.48 12.56 39.56
CA GLY A 327 -5.69 13.07 38.90
C GLY A 327 -6.28 12.05 37.89
N GLU A 328 -5.45 11.46 37.06
CA GLU A 328 -5.87 10.48 36.07
C GLU A 328 -6.36 9.15 36.67
N THR A 329 -5.72 8.71 37.74
CA THR A 329 -6.03 7.42 38.37
C THR A 329 -7.11 7.51 39.46
N GLY A 330 -7.37 8.70 40.01
CA GLY A 330 -8.24 8.91 41.15
C GLY A 330 -7.70 8.40 42.48
N LEU A 331 -6.38 8.08 42.54
CA LEU A 331 -5.71 7.61 43.77
C LEU A 331 -4.90 8.74 44.39
N SER A 332 -4.71 8.70 45.71
CA SER A 332 -3.78 9.65 46.33
C SER A 332 -2.34 9.40 45.88
N PRO A 333 -1.49 10.45 45.77
CA PRO A 333 -0.11 10.34 45.32
C PRO A 333 0.70 9.27 46.06
N ALA A 334 0.57 9.24 47.39
CA ALA A 334 1.28 8.28 48.23
C ALA A 334 0.84 6.84 47.99
N TYR A 335 -0.46 6.61 47.83
CA TYR A 335 -1.00 5.27 47.55
C TYR A 335 -0.64 4.80 46.16
N LEU A 336 -0.74 5.69 45.13
CA LEU A 336 -0.35 5.40 43.77
C LEU A 336 1.12 4.95 43.65
N SER A 337 2.07 5.66 44.33
CA SER A 337 3.48 5.29 44.32
C SER A 337 3.75 3.91 44.91
N VAL A 338 3.06 3.59 46.02
CA VAL A 338 3.21 2.29 46.66
C VAL A 338 2.58 1.18 45.81
N LEU A 339 1.39 1.40 45.28
CA LEU A 339 0.68 0.44 44.45
C LEU A 339 1.44 0.19 43.14
N PHE A 340 1.94 1.25 42.50
CA PHE A 340 2.71 1.16 41.26
C PHE A 340 3.98 0.30 41.47
N LYS A 341 4.74 0.60 42.52
CA LYS A 341 5.94 -0.18 42.85
C LYS A 341 5.60 -1.64 43.19
N LYS A 342 4.49 -1.88 43.90
CA LYS A 342 4.05 -3.23 44.26
C LYS A 342 3.66 -4.08 43.05
N GLU A 343 3.00 -3.47 42.06
CA GLU A 343 2.51 -4.19 40.89
C GLU A 343 3.54 -4.28 39.76
N THR A 344 4.45 -3.28 39.64
CA THR A 344 5.42 -3.20 38.54
C THR A 344 6.84 -3.58 38.96
N ASP A 345 7.09 -3.78 40.25
CA ASP A 345 8.42 -3.96 40.87
C ASP A 345 9.42 -2.81 40.65
N LEU A 346 8.96 -1.70 40.01
CA LEU A 346 9.76 -0.51 39.73
C LEU A 346 9.17 0.74 40.38
N PRO A 347 10.00 1.63 40.96
CA PRO A 347 9.54 2.98 41.35
C PRO A 347 9.01 3.73 40.11
N LEU A 348 7.97 4.54 40.30
CA LEU A 348 7.32 5.30 39.24
C LEU A 348 8.28 6.21 38.45
N ALA A 349 9.17 6.90 39.16
CA ALA A 349 10.19 7.78 38.54
C ALA A 349 11.17 7.00 37.66
N ASP A 350 11.63 5.84 38.12
CA ASP A 350 12.51 4.96 37.36
C ASP A 350 11.80 4.38 36.13
N PHE A 351 10.55 4.00 36.26
CA PHE A 351 9.75 3.55 35.13
C PHE A 351 9.62 4.62 34.04
N ILE A 352 9.28 5.87 34.40
CA ILE A 352 9.20 7.00 33.47
C ILE A 352 10.56 7.23 32.78
N GLN A 353 11.65 7.15 33.53
CA GLN A 353 12.99 7.36 32.98
C GLN A 353 13.37 6.27 31.98
N VAL A 354 13.07 5.01 32.27
CA VAL A 354 13.31 3.87 31.35
C VAL A 354 12.48 3.99 30.07
N GLN A 355 11.24 4.50 30.15
CA GLN A 355 10.40 4.66 28.96
C GLN A 355 10.82 5.84 28.06
N ARG A 356 11.62 6.78 28.56
CA ARG A 356 12.18 7.93 27.83
C ARG A 356 13.49 7.63 27.11
N MET A 357 14.16 6.53 27.43
CA MET A 357 15.42 6.09 26.81
C MET A 357 15.15 5.31 25.52
#